data_6a731017e2a3fe60f89cffc92250c600
#
_entry.id   6a731017e2a3fe60f89cffc92250c600
#
_cell.length_a   1.000
_cell.length_b   1.000
_cell.length_c   1.000
_cell.angle_alpha   90.00
_cell.angle_beta   90.00
_cell.angle_gamma   90.00
#
_symmetry.space_group_name_H-M   'P 1'
#
loop_
_entity.id
_entity.type
_entity.pdbx_description
1 polymer ?
#
loop_
_entity_poly.entity_id
_entity_poly.type
_entity_poly.pdbx_seq_one_letter_code
_entity_poly.pdbx_strand_id
1 'polypeptide(L)'
;MNERDRQQRVYVAKMAEKLRAGKISRREFIRAAALAGFGFSSAWYLGGCAPARPAAPAATAAPEAPKADAATGSLTPQQQFLKEVGGKFKGTRIKIVSENTSPGLVISKLMKEEFTPLTGIEVDWEIVPLDQVLAKTIQDTVVGATGGKGQSDIYYWDQAWLGRFVNDSIPVDELLAKTDLAYPDYNFDDFLPQLVRDIASYKGTKIGVPFDIPIFIMMYRKDILDELKLKVPTTMQEYMDVVKAIHEAKSGEGIMGTVGQWKSGHYALQCDATAWMWSHGGAHFDADGKPIYTIEENVEGMRYMMELGKYMDPGVTGWDWGGQGDAFTQGKAGIFISWGEFFPGFDDPSRSKVVGLVEPADCPKEIKLRPREQCGYDETPGISHQGGSCLAISKYAPNPDAAWIFLQWATSADLTARANAQGANVPIRASNYTDPRVLANNKVVPGTTRHFEVTKRAIETRMGTEPHLPQWAALANDVNAVEYGKMTTKQQSIEDTLKAIQEKTEKALQAMREYGVVA
;
A
#
# COMPACT_ATOMS: atom_id res chain seq x y z
N MET A 1 12.53 -16.21 18.29
CA MET A 1 11.08 -16.15 18.60
C MET A 1 10.98 -15.77 20.06
N ASN A 2 10.46 -14.59 20.37
CA ASN A 2 10.34 -14.20 21.76
C ASN A 2 9.19 -14.99 22.42
N GLU A 3 9.17 -15.05 23.75
CA GLU A 3 8.18 -15.80 24.55
C GLU A 3 6.74 -15.38 24.21
N ARG A 4 6.56 -14.13 23.81
CA ARG A 4 5.31 -13.49 23.45
C ARG A 4 4.71 -14.01 22.14
N ASP A 5 5.50 -14.12 21.05
CA ASP A 5 5.08 -14.73 19.78
C ASP A 5 4.66 -16.18 19.95
N ARG A 6 5.42 -16.90 20.81
CA ARG A 6 5.10 -18.28 21.15
C ARG A 6 3.75 -18.38 21.84
N GLN A 7 3.44 -17.48 22.77
CA GLN A 7 2.17 -17.46 23.50
C GLN A 7 0.98 -17.13 22.59
N GLN A 8 1.11 -16.18 21.65
CA GLN A 8 0.07 -15.86 20.66
C GLN A 8 -0.29 -17.08 19.81
N ARG A 9 0.73 -17.76 19.28
CA ARG A 9 0.54 -18.93 18.40
C ARG A 9 -0.05 -20.12 19.16
N VAL A 10 0.39 -20.33 20.40
CA VAL A 10 -0.19 -21.35 21.30
C VAL A 10 -1.66 -21.04 21.61
N TYR A 11 -2.00 -19.77 21.79
CA TYR A 11 -3.39 -19.35 22.00
C TYR A 11 -4.26 -19.64 20.78
N VAL A 12 -3.85 -19.27 19.57
CA VAL A 12 -4.61 -19.54 18.35
C VAL A 12 -4.72 -21.03 18.08
N ALA A 13 -3.66 -21.80 18.31
CA ALA A 13 -3.70 -23.25 18.20
C ALA A 13 -4.72 -23.88 19.17
N LYS A 14 -4.74 -23.45 20.43
CA LYS A 14 -5.74 -23.90 21.43
C LYS A 14 -7.18 -23.52 21.04
N MET A 15 -7.36 -22.34 20.43
CA MET A 15 -8.69 -21.93 19.96
C MET A 15 -9.12 -22.72 18.72
N ALA A 16 -8.21 -23.07 17.82
CA ALA A 16 -8.47 -23.97 16.69
C ALA A 16 -8.84 -25.39 17.15
N GLU A 17 -8.20 -25.90 18.20
CA GLU A 17 -8.59 -27.18 18.83
C GLU A 17 -9.99 -27.12 19.43
N LYS A 18 -10.33 -26.03 20.15
CA LYS A 18 -11.68 -25.84 20.70
C LYS A 18 -12.74 -25.76 19.61
N LEU A 19 -12.43 -25.12 18.48
CA LEU A 19 -13.32 -25.08 17.33
C LEU A 19 -13.54 -26.47 16.72
N ARG A 20 -12.44 -27.21 16.49
CA ARG A 20 -12.53 -28.62 15.99
C ARG A 20 -13.29 -29.53 16.94
N ALA A 21 -13.17 -29.29 18.24
CA ALA A 21 -13.90 -30.02 19.27
C ALA A 21 -15.34 -29.53 19.47
N GLY A 22 -15.83 -28.56 18.67
CA GLY A 22 -17.18 -28.00 18.79
C GLY A 22 -17.44 -27.21 20.09
N LYS A 23 -16.38 -26.87 20.84
CA LYS A 23 -16.47 -26.14 22.13
C LYS A 23 -16.63 -24.66 22.00
N ILE A 24 -16.35 -24.09 20.81
CA ILE A 24 -16.57 -22.70 20.44
C ILE A 24 -17.14 -22.63 19.03
N SER A 25 -17.91 -21.59 18.75
CA SER A 25 -18.43 -21.32 17.42
C SER A 25 -17.33 -20.76 16.49
N ARG A 26 -17.54 -20.88 15.16
CA ARG A 26 -16.67 -20.23 14.16
C ARG A 26 -16.53 -18.73 14.43
N ARG A 27 -17.60 -18.06 14.87
CA ARG A 27 -17.59 -16.62 15.17
C ARG A 27 -16.70 -16.29 16.38
N GLU A 28 -16.70 -17.15 17.41
CA GLU A 28 -15.83 -16.99 18.59
C GLU A 28 -14.36 -17.28 18.24
N PHE A 29 -14.10 -18.29 17.40
CA PHE A 29 -12.76 -18.55 16.89
C PHE A 29 -12.21 -17.38 16.06
N ILE A 30 -13.02 -16.84 15.14
CA ILE A 30 -12.68 -15.69 14.32
C ILE A 30 -12.37 -14.48 15.19
N ARG A 31 -13.20 -14.19 16.22
CA ARG A 31 -12.92 -13.09 17.16
C ARG A 31 -11.62 -13.31 17.94
N ALA A 32 -11.38 -14.51 18.41
CA ALA A 32 -10.15 -14.86 19.14
C ALA A 32 -8.91 -14.77 18.24
N ALA A 33 -9.02 -15.19 16.98
CA ALA A 33 -7.95 -15.10 15.99
C ALA A 33 -7.68 -13.63 15.61
N ALA A 34 -8.72 -12.81 15.43
CA ALA A 34 -8.58 -11.37 15.18
C ALA A 34 -7.90 -10.66 16.36
N LEU A 35 -8.27 -10.96 17.59
CA LEU A 35 -7.62 -10.43 18.79
C LEU A 35 -6.15 -10.86 18.94
N ALA A 36 -5.77 -12.00 18.35
CA ALA A 36 -4.38 -12.46 18.28
C ALA A 36 -3.65 -11.96 17.02
N GLY A 37 -4.20 -10.94 16.30
CA GLY A 37 -3.59 -10.36 15.13
C GLY A 37 -3.92 -11.05 13.80
N PHE A 38 -4.93 -11.91 13.77
CA PHE A 38 -5.42 -12.56 12.55
C PHE A 38 -6.75 -11.90 12.15
N GLY A 39 -6.78 -11.16 11.04
CA GLY A 39 -7.96 -10.43 10.55
C GLY A 39 -9.15 -11.35 10.18
N PHE A 40 -10.37 -10.79 10.16
CA PHE A 40 -11.62 -11.50 9.88
C PHE A 40 -11.65 -12.18 8.52
N SER A 41 -11.04 -11.59 7.49
CA SER A 41 -10.91 -12.14 6.14
C SER A 41 -10.15 -13.47 6.11
N SER A 42 -9.10 -13.58 6.93
CA SER A 42 -8.25 -14.78 7.01
C SER A 42 -8.96 -15.99 7.62
N ALA A 43 -9.89 -15.74 8.54
CA ALA A 43 -10.62 -16.82 9.24
C ALA A 43 -11.77 -17.40 8.38
N TRP A 44 -12.29 -16.65 7.41
CA TRP A 44 -13.31 -17.13 6.47
C TRP A 44 -12.74 -18.18 5.49
N TYR A 45 -11.49 -18.03 5.05
CA TYR A 45 -10.81 -18.97 4.14
C TYR A 45 -10.48 -20.33 4.78
N LEU A 46 -10.27 -20.36 6.09
CA LEU A 46 -10.05 -21.60 6.82
C LEU A 46 -11.33 -22.45 6.98
N GLY A 47 -12.47 -21.91 6.56
CA GLY A 47 -13.79 -22.52 6.73
C GLY A 47 -14.44 -23.13 5.47
N GLY A 48 -13.83 -23.07 4.30
CA GLY A 48 -14.26 -23.74 3.07
C GLY A 48 -15.47 -23.14 2.35
N CYS A 49 -15.35 -22.95 1.03
CA CYS A 49 -16.35 -22.65 -0.01
C CYS A 49 -16.99 -21.25 0.00
N ALA A 50 -16.34 -20.32 -0.72
CA ALA A 50 -17.02 -19.15 -1.27
C ALA A 50 -17.26 -19.35 -2.78
N PRO A 51 -18.39 -18.90 -3.35
CA PRO A 51 -18.62 -18.95 -4.79
C PRO A 51 -17.68 -17.99 -5.51
N ALA A 52 -17.13 -18.44 -6.64
CA ALA A 52 -16.26 -17.64 -7.49
C ALA A 52 -16.96 -16.37 -7.97
N ARG A 53 -16.35 -15.20 -7.72
CA ARG A 53 -16.74 -13.95 -8.36
C ARG A 53 -16.23 -13.92 -9.81
N PRO A 54 -16.93 -13.27 -10.73
CA PRO A 54 -16.42 -13.08 -12.08
C PRO A 54 -15.11 -12.30 -12.06
N ALA A 55 -14.14 -12.75 -12.84
CA ALA A 55 -12.86 -12.07 -13.02
C ALA A 55 -13.07 -10.65 -13.54
N ALA A 56 -12.34 -9.69 -12.99
CA ALA A 56 -12.22 -8.36 -13.56
C ALA A 56 -11.69 -8.47 -15.01
N PRO A 57 -12.10 -7.58 -15.91
CA PRO A 57 -11.61 -7.62 -17.29
C PRO A 57 -10.09 -7.47 -17.30
N ALA A 58 -9.45 -8.34 -18.07
CA ALA A 58 -8.00 -8.34 -18.25
C ALA A 58 -7.52 -6.96 -18.70
N ALA A 59 -6.50 -6.43 -18.04
CA ALA A 59 -5.81 -5.23 -18.47
C ALA A 59 -5.31 -5.45 -19.91
N THR A 60 -5.73 -4.57 -20.79
CA THR A 60 -5.25 -4.53 -22.18
C THR A 60 -3.74 -4.33 -22.17
N ALA A 61 -3.04 -5.14 -22.97
CA ALA A 61 -1.59 -5.12 -23.09
C ALA A 61 -1.07 -3.71 -23.38
N ALA A 62 -0.09 -3.28 -22.61
CA ALA A 62 0.68 -2.07 -22.89
C ALA A 62 1.36 -2.19 -24.27
N PRO A 63 1.64 -1.07 -24.96
CA PRO A 63 2.36 -1.09 -26.22
C PRO A 63 3.70 -1.80 -26.07
N GLU A 64 4.03 -2.64 -27.05
CA GLU A 64 5.32 -3.34 -27.11
C GLU A 64 6.47 -2.32 -27.05
N ALA A 65 7.31 -2.45 -26.03
CA ALA A 65 8.53 -1.66 -25.94
C ALA A 65 9.43 -1.95 -27.17
N PRO A 66 10.22 -0.98 -27.63
CA PRO A 66 11.19 -1.23 -28.69
C PRO A 66 12.09 -2.39 -28.28
N LYS A 67 12.17 -3.42 -29.11
CA LYS A 67 13.12 -4.53 -28.93
C LYS A 67 14.51 -3.92 -28.82
N ALA A 68 15.17 -4.14 -27.70
CA ALA A 68 16.59 -3.86 -27.59
C ALA A 68 17.31 -4.64 -28.70
N ASP A 69 18.07 -3.94 -29.52
CA ASP A 69 18.92 -4.57 -30.50
C ASP A 69 19.82 -5.59 -29.78
N ALA A 70 19.84 -6.79 -30.28
CA ALA A 70 20.75 -7.84 -29.85
C ALA A 70 22.19 -7.40 -30.23
N ALA A 71 22.75 -6.51 -29.40
CA ALA A 71 24.16 -6.16 -29.53
C ALA A 71 24.96 -7.39 -29.13
N THR A 72 25.78 -7.86 -30.01
CA THR A 72 26.89 -8.82 -29.79
C THR A 72 27.96 -8.18 -28.93
N GLY A 73 27.60 -7.78 -27.70
CA GLY A 73 28.44 -7.14 -26.71
C GLY A 73 28.73 -8.07 -25.54
N SER A 74 29.83 -7.83 -24.85
CA SER A 74 30.16 -8.49 -23.58
C SER A 74 29.02 -8.25 -22.57
N LEU A 75 28.71 -9.24 -21.74
CA LEU A 75 27.71 -9.11 -20.66
C LEU A 75 28.09 -7.95 -19.75
N THR A 76 27.09 -7.21 -19.26
CA THR A 76 27.32 -6.22 -18.21
C THR A 76 27.76 -6.92 -16.91
N PRO A 77 28.40 -6.20 -15.95
CA PRO A 77 28.75 -6.78 -14.66
C PRO A 77 27.55 -7.43 -13.95
N GLN A 78 26.36 -6.83 -14.06
CA GLN A 78 25.11 -7.32 -13.49
C GLN A 78 24.65 -8.62 -14.16
N GLN A 79 24.71 -8.68 -15.50
CA GLN A 79 24.38 -9.88 -16.26
C GLN A 79 25.39 -11.01 -16.00
N GLN A 80 26.67 -10.67 -15.88
CA GLN A 80 27.71 -11.62 -15.53
C GLN A 80 27.48 -12.18 -14.12
N PHE A 81 27.17 -11.34 -13.12
CA PHE A 81 26.81 -11.79 -11.78
C PHE A 81 25.62 -12.76 -11.82
N LEU A 82 24.52 -12.41 -12.50
CA LEU A 82 23.36 -13.29 -12.62
C LEU A 82 23.72 -14.64 -13.22
N LYS A 83 24.57 -14.66 -14.23
CA LYS A 83 25.01 -15.89 -14.88
C LYS A 83 25.95 -16.74 -14.01
N GLU A 84 26.91 -16.12 -13.32
CA GLU A 84 27.95 -16.81 -12.56
C GLU A 84 27.50 -17.13 -11.12
N VAL A 85 26.97 -16.15 -10.39
CA VAL A 85 26.52 -16.32 -9.00
C VAL A 85 25.11 -16.88 -8.98
N GLY A 86 24.16 -16.26 -9.70
CA GLY A 86 22.80 -16.75 -9.81
C GLY A 86 22.72 -18.14 -10.43
N GLY A 87 23.58 -18.42 -11.42
CA GLY A 87 23.67 -19.73 -12.08
C GLY A 87 24.03 -20.90 -11.15
N LYS A 88 24.61 -20.63 -9.97
CA LYS A 88 24.83 -21.67 -8.94
C LYS A 88 23.53 -22.22 -8.35
N PHE A 89 22.43 -21.46 -8.49
CA PHE A 89 21.09 -21.81 -8.03
C PHE A 89 20.18 -22.31 -9.18
N LYS A 90 20.75 -22.65 -10.32
CA LYS A 90 20.01 -23.18 -11.49
C LYS A 90 19.14 -24.37 -11.09
N GLY A 91 17.86 -24.34 -11.51
CA GLY A 91 16.87 -25.37 -11.18
C GLY A 91 16.19 -25.17 -9.82
N THR A 92 16.62 -24.19 -9.03
CA THR A 92 15.89 -23.78 -7.83
C THR A 92 14.60 -23.06 -8.24
N ARG A 93 13.51 -23.33 -7.55
CA ARG A 93 12.25 -22.59 -7.69
C ARG A 93 12.04 -21.74 -6.46
N ILE A 94 11.87 -20.42 -6.65
CA ILE A 94 11.42 -19.49 -5.62
C ILE A 94 9.98 -19.08 -5.86
N LYS A 95 9.23 -18.86 -4.78
CA LYS A 95 7.85 -18.38 -4.84
C LYS A 95 7.73 -16.99 -4.24
N ILE A 96 7.00 -16.12 -4.95
CA ILE A 96 6.68 -14.76 -4.53
C ILE A 96 5.17 -14.61 -4.45
N VAL A 97 4.67 -13.96 -3.41
CA VAL A 97 3.27 -13.56 -3.29
C VAL A 97 3.20 -12.04 -3.17
N SER A 98 2.54 -11.38 -4.11
CA SER A 98 2.38 -9.93 -4.10
C SER A 98 0.98 -9.49 -4.46
N GLU A 99 0.69 -8.24 -4.15
CA GLU A 99 -0.49 -7.56 -4.67
C GLU A 99 -0.41 -7.33 -6.17
N ASN A 100 -1.58 -7.16 -6.80
CA ASN A 100 -1.71 -6.82 -8.21
C ASN A 100 -1.44 -5.31 -8.40
N THR A 101 -0.16 -4.95 -8.46
CA THR A 101 0.31 -3.58 -8.67
C THR A 101 1.13 -3.44 -9.95
N SER A 102 1.21 -2.22 -10.48
CA SER A 102 1.94 -1.95 -11.73
C SER A 102 3.40 -2.41 -11.70
N PRO A 103 4.20 -2.15 -10.64
CA PRO A 103 5.58 -2.65 -10.59
C PRO A 103 5.66 -4.17 -10.60
N GLY A 104 4.77 -4.87 -9.87
CA GLY A 104 4.70 -6.33 -9.88
C GLY A 104 4.47 -6.89 -11.28
N LEU A 105 3.53 -6.31 -12.03
CA LEU A 105 3.22 -6.73 -13.40
C LEU A 105 4.40 -6.51 -14.38
N VAL A 106 5.02 -5.33 -14.34
CA VAL A 106 6.14 -4.99 -15.25
C VAL A 106 7.37 -5.82 -14.91
N ILE A 107 7.74 -5.91 -13.64
CA ILE A 107 8.95 -6.66 -13.23
C ILE A 107 8.77 -8.16 -13.44
N SER A 108 7.56 -8.72 -13.24
CA SER A 108 7.29 -10.13 -13.53
C SER A 108 7.45 -10.48 -15.02
N LYS A 109 7.20 -9.52 -15.91
CA LYS A 109 7.49 -9.69 -17.34
C LYS A 109 9.01 -9.68 -17.61
N LEU A 110 9.71 -8.67 -17.12
CA LEU A 110 11.17 -8.54 -17.27
C LEU A 110 11.91 -9.74 -16.66
N MET A 111 11.42 -10.29 -15.57
CA MET A 111 11.94 -11.50 -14.95
C MET A 111 11.99 -12.69 -15.91
N LYS A 112 10.93 -12.91 -16.67
CA LYS A 112 10.84 -14.01 -17.67
C LYS A 112 11.78 -13.77 -18.85
N GLU A 113 12.03 -12.52 -19.19
CA GLU A 113 12.86 -12.13 -20.32
C GLU A 113 14.36 -12.10 -19.98
N GLU A 114 14.73 -11.80 -18.74
CA GLU A 114 16.13 -11.55 -18.35
C GLU A 114 16.61 -12.42 -17.18
N PHE A 115 15.93 -12.39 -16.04
CA PHE A 115 16.42 -13.04 -14.81
C PHE A 115 16.46 -14.56 -14.94
N THR A 116 15.34 -15.17 -15.30
CA THR A 116 15.23 -16.62 -15.42
C THR A 116 16.16 -17.20 -16.49
N PRO A 117 16.28 -16.62 -17.71
CA PRO A 117 17.22 -17.10 -18.71
C PRO A 117 18.69 -17.01 -18.28
N LEU A 118 19.08 -15.97 -17.52
CA LEU A 118 20.47 -15.79 -17.10
C LEU A 118 20.84 -16.68 -15.91
N THR A 119 19.94 -16.87 -14.95
CA THR A 119 20.24 -17.60 -13.71
C THR A 119 19.82 -19.06 -13.76
N GLY A 120 18.79 -19.39 -14.54
CA GLY A 120 18.12 -20.69 -14.48
C GLY A 120 17.32 -20.91 -13.19
N ILE A 121 17.11 -19.87 -12.37
CA ILE A 121 16.19 -19.87 -11.24
C ILE A 121 14.76 -19.73 -11.78
N GLU A 122 13.90 -20.67 -11.43
CA GLU A 122 12.47 -20.56 -11.73
C GLU A 122 11.78 -19.66 -10.71
N VAL A 123 10.98 -18.70 -11.17
CA VAL A 123 10.25 -17.79 -10.29
C VAL A 123 8.75 -17.97 -10.51
N ASP A 124 8.08 -18.46 -9.47
CA ASP A 124 6.63 -18.55 -9.39
C ASP A 124 6.09 -17.28 -8.69
N TRP A 125 5.70 -16.28 -9.47
CA TRP A 125 5.18 -15.02 -8.93
C TRP A 125 3.65 -15.04 -8.95
N GLU A 126 3.07 -15.28 -7.78
CA GLU A 126 1.63 -15.28 -7.56
C GLU A 126 1.16 -13.85 -7.25
N ILE A 127 0.45 -13.22 -8.19
CA ILE A 127 -0.11 -11.88 -8.09
C ILE A 127 -1.60 -12.00 -7.75
N VAL A 128 -2.00 -11.47 -6.59
CA VAL A 128 -3.36 -11.63 -6.03
C VAL A 128 -3.84 -10.32 -5.38
N PRO A 129 -5.15 -10.16 -5.06
CA PRO A 129 -5.63 -9.04 -4.26
C PRO A 129 -4.95 -8.94 -2.89
N LEU A 130 -4.82 -7.72 -2.35
CA LEU A 130 -4.08 -7.41 -1.12
C LEU A 130 -4.52 -8.27 0.08
N ASP A 131 -5.82 -8.48 0.27
CA ASP A 131 -6.38 -9.31 1.35
C ASP A 131 -5.93 -10.78 1.26
N GLN A 132 -5.73 -11.29 0.05
CA GLN A 132 -5.20 -12.64 -0.18
C GLN A 132 -3.70 -12.73 0.11
N VAL A 133 -2.92 -11.65 -0.16
CA VAL A 133 -1.50 -11.59 0.23
C VAL A 133 -1.39 -11.75 1.75
N LEU A 134 -2.17 -10.97 2.51
CA LEU A 134 -2.20 -11.05 3.97
C LEU A 134 -2.57 -12.44 4.47
N ALA A 135 -3.63 -13.04 3.91
CA ALA A 135 -4.10 -14.37 4.31
C ALA A 135 -3.02 -15.46 4.07
N LYS A 136 -2.36 -15.43 2.92
CA LYS A 136 -1.29 -16.37 2.56
C LYS A 136 -0.05 -16.18 3.45
N THR A 137 0.36 -14.95 3.72
CA THR A 137 1.46 -14.64 4.64
C THR A 137 1.17 -15.19 6.04
N ILE A 138 -0.02 -14.94 6.57
CA ILE A 138 -0.42 -15.46 7.90
C ILE A 138 -0.36 -17.00 7.92
N GLN A 139 -0.93 -17.64 6.91
CA GLN A 139 -0.93 -19.11 6.83
C GLN A 139 0.49 -19.67 6.83
N ASP A 140 1.38 -19.09 6.05
CA ASP A 140 2.74 -19.55 5.85
C ASP A 140 3.61 -19.32 7.10
N THR A 141 3.47 -18.15 7.73
CA THR A 141 4.18 -17.83 8.98
C THR A 141 3.73 -18.72 10.15
N VAL A 142 2.45 -19.12 10.20
CA VAL A 142 1.96 -20.10 11.20
C VAL A 142 2.59 -21.47 10.97
N VAL A 143 2.62 -21.96 9.73
CA VAL A 143 3.27 -23.24 9.40
C VAL A 143 4.75 -23.20 9.75
N GLY A 144 5.45 -22.15 9.35
CA GLY A 144 6.88 -21.96 9.64
C GLY A 144 7.19 -21.94 11.14
N ALA A 145 6.37 -21.25 11.91
CA ALA A 145 6.56 -21.15 13.37
C ALA A 145 6.28 -22.45 14.14
N THR A 146 5.54 -23.38 13.54
CA THR A 146 5.30 -24.72 14.10
C THR A 146 6.34 -25.76 13.66
N GLY A 147 7.44 -25.31 13.03
CA GLY A 147 8.57 -26.15 12.60
C GLY A 147 8.45 -26.66 11.16
N GLY A 148 7.45 -26.22 10.40
CA GLY A 148 7.35 -26.48 8.96
C GLY A 148 8.23 -25.52 8.14
N LYS A 149 8.42 -25.83 6.86
CA LYS A 149 8.97 -24.86 5.90
C LYS A 149 7.84 -24.01 5.33
N GLY A 150 8.12 -22.72 5.05
CA GLY A 150 7.23 -21.84 4.33
C GLY A 150 6.99 -22.35 2.89
N GLN A 151 5.88 -21.94 2.30
CA GLN A 151 5.57 -22.23 0.90
C GLN A 151 6.09 -21.15 -0.04
N SER A 152 6.37 -19.95 0.50
CA SER A 152 6.84 -18.81 -0.27
C SER A 152 8.16 -18.27 0.29
N ASP A 153 9.00 -17.76 -0.60
CA ASP A 153 10.31 -17.22 -0.26
C ASP A 153 10.22 -15.71 -0.02
N ILE A 154 9.41 -14.99 -0.82
CA ILE A 154 9.25 -13.54 -0.77
C ILE A 154 7.79 -13.18 -0.62
N TYR A 155 7.52 -12.20 0.24
CA TYR A 155 6.21 -11.59 0.43
C TYR A 155 6.24 -10.09 0.19
N TYR A 156 5.17 -9.59 -0.43
CA TYR A 156 4.81 -8.18 -0.46
C TYR A 156 4.09 -7.85 0.83
N TRP A 157 4.69 -7.01 1.68
CA TRP A 157 4.09 -6.58 2.93
C TRP A 157 3.73 -5.10 2.88
N ASP A 158 2.46 -4.83 3.06
CA ASP A 158 1.93 -3.48 3.25
C ASP A 158 2.46 -2.86 4.55
N GLN A 159 2.65 -1.55 4.56
CA GLN A 159 3.14 -0.79 5.72
C GLN A 159 2.32 -1.06 6.99
N ALA A 160 1.01 -1.26 6.86
CA ALA A 160 0.12 -1.57 7.98
C ALA A 160 0.44 -2.92 8.68
N TRP A 161 1.28 -3.78 8.08
CA TRP A 161 1.57 -5.12 8.59
C TRP A 161 2.97 -5.28 9.17
N LEU A 162 3.82 -4.28 9.07
CA LEU A 162 5.24 -4.37 9.45
C LEU A 162 5.42 -4.86 10.90
N GLY A 163 4.67 -4.28 11.83
CA GLY A 163 4.69 -4.70 13.23
C GLY A 163 4.26 -6.15 13.46
N ARG A 164 3.42 -6.69 12.56
CA ARG A 164 2.91 -8.06 12.64
C ARG A 164 3.96 -9.08 12.21
N PHE A 165 4.75 -8.77 11.17
CA PHE A 165 5.64 -9.73 10.52
C PHE A 165 7.13 -9.49 10.76
N VAL A 166 7.50 -8.53 11.61
CA VAL A 166 8.91 -8.21 11.91
C VAL A 166 9.72 -9.44 12.34
N ASN A 167 9.11 -10.38 13.08
CA ASN A 167 9.76 -11.60 13.52
C ASN A 167 9.70 -12.75 12.50
N ASP A 168 9.05 -12.54 11.38
CA ASP A 168 8.84 -13.54 10.33
C ASP A 168 9.67 -13.26 9.07
N SER A 169 10.44 -12.14 9.04
CA SER A 169 11.41 -11.81 7.98
C SER A 169 12.83 -12.15 8.37
N ILE A 170 13.69 -12.31 7.37
CA ILE A 170 15.13 -12.20 7.52
C ILE A 170 15.48 -10.71 7.48
N PRO A 171 16.14 -10.13 8.51
CA PRO A 171 16.56 -8.74 8.48
C PRO A 171 17.42 -8.42 7.26
N VAL A 172 17.16 -7.28 6.60
CA VAL A 172 17.89 -6.90 5.39
C VAL A 172 19.39 -6.73 5.66
N ASP A 173 19.77 -6.26 6.84
CA ASP A 173 21.18 -6.11 7.20
C ASP A 173 21.92 -7.47 7.24
N GLU A 174 21.25 -8.56 7.61
CA GLU A 174 21.80 -9.92 7.53
C GLU A 174 21.98 -10.38 6.07
N LEU A 175 21.06 -9.98 5.19
CA LEU A 175 21.14 -10.30 3.77
C LEU A 175 22.25 -9.50 3.07
N LEU A 176 22.38 -8.22 3.38
CA LEU A 176 23.45 -7.34 2.86
C LEU A 176 24.85 -7.79 3.32
N ALA A 177 24.96 -8.42 4.48
CA ALA A 177 26.22 -8.98 4.96
C ALA A 177 26.74 -10.20 4.15
N LYS A 178 25.90 -10.78 3.28
CA LYS A 178 26.29 -11.90 2.39
C LYS A 178 27.05 -11.37 1.17
N THR A 179 28.32 -11.03 1.34
CA THR A 179 29.14 -10.40 0.30
C THR A 179 29.36 -11.25 -0.95
N ASP A 180 29.28 -12.57 -0.84
CA ASP A 180 29.32 -13.54 -1.95
C ASP A 180 28.05 -13.53 -2.83
N LEU A 181 26.98 -12.95 -2.33
CA LEU A 181 25.70 -12.76 -3.05
C LEU A 181 25.43 -11.27 -3.38
N ALA A 182 26.42 -10.38 -3.19
CA ALA A 182 26.25 -8.96 -3.44
C ALA A 182 26.09 -8.65 -4.93
N TYR A 183 24.91 -8.16 -5.31
CA TYR A 183 24.61 -7.74 -6.69
C TYR A 183 25.43 -6.47 -7.03
N PRO A 184 26.13 -6.45 -8.18
CA PRO A 184 26.98 -5.32 -8.55
C PRO A 184 26.19 -4.00 -8.56
N ASP A 185 26.78 -2.99 -7.93
CA ASP A 185 26.20 -1.64 -7.79
C ASP A 185 24.84 -1.58 -7.07
N TYR A 186 24.52 -2.61 -6.28
CA TYR A 186 23.33 -2.59 -5.43
C TYR A 186 23.54 -1.64 -4.25
N ASN A 187 23.40 -0.37 -4.52
CA ASN A 187 23.48 0.67 -3.49
C ASN A 187 22.16 0.73 -2.71
N PHE A 188 22.14 0.23 -1.48
CA PHE A 188 20.96 0.28 -0.62
C PHE A 188 20.65 1.71 -0.16
N ASP A 189 21.67 2.56 -0.03
CA ASP A 189 21.49 3.96 0.41
C ASP A 189 20.87 4.86 -0.67
N ASP A 190 20.71 4.36 -1.90
CA ASP A 190 19.98 5.03 -2.96
C ASP A 190 18.45 4.96 -2.80
N PHE A 191 17.93 4.08 -1.96
CA PHE A 191 16.51 4.11 -1.60
C PHE A 191 16.17 5.39 -0.83
N LEU A 192 15.00 5.98 -1.09
CA LEU A 192 14.56 7.15 -0.35
C LEU A 192 14.46 6.81 1.16
N PRO A 193 15.15 7.57 2.03
CA PRO A 193 15.23 7.22 3.46
C PRO A 193 13.87 7.12 4.16
N GLN A 194 12.90 7.94 3.73
CA GLN A 194 11.54 7.91 4.24
C GLN A 194 10.88 6.55 3.96
N LEU A 195 11.09 5.99 2.77
CA LEU A 195 10.53 4.69 2.39
C LEU A 195 11.18 3.56 3.19
N VAL A 196 12.51 3.59 3.36
CA VAL A 196 13.19 2.60 4.20
C VAL A 196 12.64 2.63 5.63
N ARG A 197 12.45 3.84 6.19
CA ARG A 197 11.93 4.03 7.55
C ARG A 197 10.50 3.55 7.71
N ASP A 198 9.58 3.97 6.80
CA ASP A 198 8.15 3.91 7.03
C ASP A 198 7.45 2.72 6.35
N ILE A 199 8.04 2.15 5.28
CA ILE A 199 7.43 0.99 4.59
C ILE A 199 8.29 -0.28 4.60
N ALA A 200 9.53 -0.20 5.09
CA ALA A 200 10.45 -1.35 5.07
C ALA A 200 11.14 -1.62 6.42
N SER A 201 10.83 -0.84 7.46
CA SER A 201 11.42 -1.00 8.79
C SER A 201 10.39 -0.99 9.90
N TYR A 202 10.70 -1.67 10.99
CA TYR A 202 9.93 -1.63 12.23
C TYR A 202 10.87 -1.48 13.42
N LYS A 203 10.71 -0.42 14.21
CA LYS A 203 11.56 -0.11 15.39
C LYS A 203 13.05 -0.22 15.07
N GLY A 204 13.46 0.33 13.92
CA GLY A 204 14.85 0.36 13.47
C GLY A 204 15.36 -0.92 12.78
N THR A 205 14.62 -2.02 12.79
CA THR A 205 14.96 -3.24 12.04
C THR A 205 14.44 -3.14 10.61
N LYS A 206 15.32 -3.20 9.62
CA LYS A 206 14.94 -3.29 8.21
C LYS A 206 14.44 -4.70 7.92
N ILE A 207 13.15 -4.84 7.63
CA ILE A 207 12.48 -6.14 7.45
C ILE A 207 12.22 -6.48 5.99
N GLY A 208 12.39 -5.53 5.09
CA GLY A 208 12.21 -5.70 3.65
C GLY A 208 12.90 -4.59 2.88
N VAL A 209 12.78 -4.67 1.56
CA VAL A 209 13.28 -3.67 0.61
C VAL A 209 12.08 -2.90 0.06
N PRO A 210 12.08 -1.54 0.06
CA PRO A 210 11.01 -0.77 -0.56
C PRO A 210 10.70 -1.25 -1.97
N PHE A 211 9.43 -1.39 -2.31
CA PHE A 211 9.05 -1.93 -3.61
C PHE A 211 7.98 -1.09 -4.32
N ASP A 212 6.95 -0.70 -3.61
CA ASP A 212 5.81 0.04 -4.13
C ASP A 212 5.46 1.20 -3.21
N ILE A 213 5.04 2.34 -3.77
CA ILE A 213 4.70 3.54 -3.01
C ILE A 213 3.53 4.29 -3.63
N PRO A 214 2.30 3.75 -3.57
CA PRO A 214 1.12 4.58 -3.77
C PRO A 214 1.04 5.61 -2.65
N ILE A 215 0.90 6.87 -3.04
CA ILE A 215 0.83 8.00 -2.10
C ILE A 215 -0.17 9.04 -2.59
N PHE A 216 -0.90 9.66 -1.67
CA PHE A 216 -1.85 10.72 -2.02
C PHE A 216 -1.13 11.95 -2.51
N ILE A 217 -1.54 12.40 -3.70
CA ILE A 217 -1.25 13.71 -4.27
C ILE A 217 -2.57 14.34 -4.71
N MET A 218 -2.58 15.64 -4.94
CA MET A 218 -3.72 16.30 -5.57
C MET A 218 -3.64 16.18 -7.09
N MET A 219 -4.75 15.84 -7.72
CA MET A 219 -4.90 15.77 -9.18
C MET A 219 -6.12 16.56 -9.59
N TYR A 220 -5.99 17.39 -10.62
CA TYR A 220 -7.06 18.31 -11.02
C TYR A 220 -7.21 18.43 -12.53
N ARG A 221 -8.41 18.71 -12.97
CA ARG A 221 -8.77 19.03 -14.34
C ARG A 221 -8.39 20.48 -14.64
N LYS A 222 -7.22 20.66 -15.28
CA LYS A 222 -6.71 21.98 -15.64
C LYS A 222 -7.68 22.76 -16.51
N ASP A 223 -8.28 22.10 -17.48
CA ASP A 223 -9.27 22.70 -18.38
C ASP A 223 -10.48 23.30 -17.62
N ILE A 224 -10.98 22.61 -16.58
CA ILE A 224 -12.10 23.08 -15.76
C ILE A 224 -11.66 24.27 -14.90
N LEU A 225 -10.48 24.20 -14.27
CA LEU A 225 -9.98 25.32 -13.47
C LEU A 225 -9.76 26.56 -14.34
N ASP A 226 -9.19 26.40 -15.54
CA ASP A 226 -8.96 27.49 -16.48
C ASP A 226 -10.30 28.11 -16.96
N GLU A 227 -11.29 27.28 -17.32
CA GLU A 227 -12.62 27.73 -17.73
C GLU A 227 -13.31 28.56 -16.64
N LEU A 228 -13.28 28.04 -15.40
CA LEU A 228 -13.90 28.69 -14.25
C LEU A 228 -13.04 29.79 -13.61
N LYS A 229 -11.84 30.03 -14.15
CA LYS A 229 -10.84 31.00 -13.63
C LYS A 229 -10.47 30.73 -12.15
N LEU A 230 -10.43 29.47 -11.76
CA LEU A 230 -10.03 29.02 -10.44
C LEU A 230 -8.51 28.83 -10.39
N LYS A 231 -7.93 29.08 -9.23
CA LYS A 231 -6.53 28.76 -8.96
C LYS A 231 -6.41 27.34 -8.39
N VAL A 232 -5.25 26.74 -8.59
CA VAL A 232 -4.90 25.49 -7.91
C VAL A 232 -4.89 25.73 -6.39
N PRO A 233 -5.68 25.01 -5.59
CA PRO A 233 -5.79 25.26 -4.17
C PRO A 233 -4.50 24.87 -3.42
N THR A 234 -4.10 25.69 -2.45
CA THR A 234 -2.91 25.50 -1.62
C THR A 234 -3.24 25.30 -0.14
N THR A 235 -4.47 25.60 0.26
CA THR A 235 -4.99 25.41 1.63
C THR A 235 -6.25 24.53 1.60
N MET A 236 -6.59 23.93 2.73
CA MET A 236 -7.81 23.11 2.86
C MET A 236 -9.08 23.92 2.59
N GLN A 237 -9.11 25.21 2.99
CA GLN A 237 -10.25 26.08 2.68
C GLN A 237 -10.36 26.32 1.17
N GLU A 238 -9.25 26.67 0.49
CA GLU A 238 -9.26 26.85 -0.96
C GLU A 238 -9.67 25.57 -1.70
N TYR A 239 -9.25 24.39 -1.21
CA TYR A 239 -9.65 23.11 -1.78
C TYR A 239 -11.17 22.92 -1.71
N MET A 240 -11.76 23.15 -0.55
CA MET A 240 -13.21 23.10 -0.38
C MET A 240 -13.94 24.09 -1.29
N ASP A 241 -13.44 25.32 -1.41
CA ASP A 241 -14.05 26.37 -2.25
C ASP A 241 -13.97 25.99 -3.75
N VAL A 242 -12.84 25.43 -4.20
CA VAL A 242 -12.67 24.92 -5.58
C VAL A 242 -13.60 23.75 -5.85
N VAL A 243 -13.71 22.80 -4.92
CA VAL A 243 -14.62 21.65 -5.02
C VAL A 243 -16.08 22.13 -5.17
N LYS A 244 -16.50 23.09 -4.35
CA LYS A 244 -17.85 23.69 -4.42
C LYS A 244 -18.10 24.36 -5.77
N ALA A 245 -17.16 25.23 -6.19
CA ALA A 245 -17.29 25.98 -7.44
C ALA A 245 -17.39 25.06 -8.67
N ILE A 246 -16.58 23.99 -8.71
CA ILE A 246 -16.65 23.00 -9.79
C ILE A 246 -18.02 22.28 -9.76
N HIS A 247 -18.45 21.84 -8.58
CA HIS A 247 -19.72 21.13 -8.45
C HIS A 247 -20.93 21.99 -8.88
N GLU A 248 -20.96 23.24 -8.42
CA GLU A 248 -22.02 24.19 -8.78
C GLU A 248 -22.07 24.45 -10.30
N ALA A 249 -20.89 24.57 -10.93
CA ALA A 249 -20.80 24.86 -12.36
C ALA A 249 -21.03 23.62 -13.26
N LYS A 250 -20.61 22.41 -12.83
CA LYS A 250 -20.46 21.26 -13.71
C LYS A 250 -21.27 20.01 -13.32
N SER A 251 -21.92 19.98 -12.16
CA SER A 251 -22.70 18.79 -11.75
C SER A 251 -23.85 18.48 -12.70
N GLY A 252 -24.46 19.51 -13.32
CA GLY A 252 -25.47 19.36 -14.38
C GLY A 252 -24.95 18.68 -15.67
N GLU A 253 -23.64 18.68 -15.88
CA GLU A 253 -22.94 17.97 -16.96
C GLU A 253 -22.44 16.57 -16.52
N GLY A 254 -22.74 16.15 -15.29
CA GLY A 254 -22.29 14.87 -14.70
C GLY A 254 -20.84 14.88 -14.19
N ILE A 255 -20.27 16.08 -13.96
CA ILE A 255 -18.92 16.25 -13.40
C ILE A 255 -19.07 16.78 -11.98
N MET A 256 -18.75 15.94 -10.99
CA MET A 256 -18.79 16.29 -9.58
C MET A 256 -17.61 17.18 -9.18
N GLY A 257 -17.72 17.89 -8.06
CA GLY A 257 -16.62 18.69 -7.53
C GLY A 257 -15.40 17.85 -7.23
N THR A 258 -15.61 16.74 -6.53
CA THR A 258 -14.55 15.80 -6.15
C THR A 258 -15.05 14.35 -6.15
N VAL A 259 -14.18 13.42 -5.81
CA VAL A 259 -14.45 11.99 -5.71
C VAL A 259 -13.66 11.39 -4.53
N GLY A 260 -14.16 10.29 -3.95
CA GLY A 260 -13.52 9.56 -2.84
C GLY A 260 -13.63 8.05 -3.02
N GLN A 261 -13.06 7.31 -2.08
CA GLN A 261 -13.02 5.85 -2.04
C GLN A 261 -13.76 5.31 -0.79
N TRP A 262 -15.05 5.60 -0.70
CA TRP A 262 -15.86 5.44 0.51
C TRP A 262 -16.59 4.10 0.63
N LYS A 263 -16.10 3.06 -0.02
CA LYS A 263 -16.70 1.72 0.08
C LYS A 263 -16.79 1.24 1.52
N SER A 264 -18.02 1.10 1.99
CA SER A 264 -18.30 0.71 3.38
C SER A 264 -17.64 -0.63 3.74
N GLY A 265 -16.93 -0.67 4.86
CA GLY A 265 -16.23 -1.86 5.34
C GLY A 265 -14.98 -2.23 4.54
N HIS A 266 -14.46 -1.32 3.73
CA HIS A 266 -13.26 -1.54 2.93
C HIS A 266 -12.12 -0.60 3.39
N TYR A 267 -10.88 -1.09 3.35
CA TYR A 267 -9.68 -0.36 3.79
C TYR A 267 -9.49 0.98 3.06
N ALA A 268 -9.96 1.11 1.83
CA ALA A 268 -9.91 2.37 1.09
C ALA A 268 -10.59 3.53 1.86
N LEU A 269 -11.73 3.27 2.52
CA LEU A 269 -12.41 4.28 3.33
C LEU A 269 -11.58 4.68 4.56
N GLN A 270 -10.85 3.73 5.16
CA GLN A 270 -9.92 4.00 6.25
C GLN A 270 -8.83 4.98 5.81
N CYS A 271 -8.24 4.79 4.61
CA CYS A 271 -7.20 5.67 4.07
C CYS A 271 -7.71 7.11 3.90
N ASP A 272 -8.91 7.31 3.33
CA ASP A 272 -9.51 8.64 3.20
C ASP A 272 -9.76 9.27 4.58
N ALA A 273 -10.44 8.55 5.47
CA ALA A 273 -10.75 9.06 6.81
C ALA A 273 -9.48 9.47 7.57
N THR A 274 -8.43 8.65 7.47
CA THR A 274 -7.13 8.91 8.09
C THR A 274 -6.48 10.19 7.54
N ALA A 275 -6.45 10.37 6.21
CA ALA A 275 -5.86 11.56 5.60
C ALA A 275 -6.58 12.86 6.05
N TRP A 276 -7.91 12.84 6.09
CA TRP A 276 -8.68 13.99 6.54
C TRP A 276 -8.53 14.25 8.05
N MET A 277 -8.45 13.21 8.86
CA MET A 277 -8.16 13.30 10.29
C MET A 277 -6.78 13.94 10.53
N TRP A 278 -5.74 13.45 9.88
CA TRP A 278 -4.37 13.98 10.00
C TRP A 278 -4.27 15.44 9.54
N SER A 279 -4.98 15.82 8.47
CA SER A 279 -4.95 17.18 7.95
C SER A 279 -5.51 18.24 8.91
N HIS A 280 -6.22 17.81 9.97
CA HIS A 280 -6.78 18.65 11.04
C HIS A 280 -6.02 18.54 12.36
N GLY A 281 -4.89 17.82 12.41
CA GLY A 281 -4.07 17.63 13.61
C GLY A 281 -4.47 16.42 14.43
N GLY A 282 -5.32 15.55 13.88
CA GLY A 282 -5.73 14.30 14.50
C GLY A 282 -4.68 13.21 14.43
N ALA A 283 -4.96 12.10 15.11
CA ALA A 283 -4.21 10.86 15.08
C ALA A 283 -5.04 9.71 15.67
N HIS A 284 -4.59 8.48 15.46
CA HIS A 284 -5.24 7.30 16.03
C HIS A 284 -4.83 7.06 17.49
N PHE A 285 -3.54 7.30 17.80
CA PHE A 285 -2.98 7.03 19.13
C PHE A 285 -2.12 8.21 19.60
N ASP A 286 -2.16 8.47 20.91
CA ASP A 286 -1.19 9.36 21.56
C ASP A 286 0.17 8.66 21.75
N ALA A 287 1.17 9.42 22.24
CA ALA A 287 2.53 8.93 22.45
C ALA A 287 2.62 7.70 23.40
N ASP A 288 1.65 7.55 24.29
CA ASP A 288 1.56 6.41 25.21
C ASP A 288 0.86 5.20 24.59
N GLY A 289 0.45 5.30 23.32
CA GLY A 289 -0.28 4.26 22.59
C GLY A 289 -1.73 4.10 23.02
N LYS A 290 -2.32 5.13 23.64
CA LYS A 290 -3.74 5.18 23.95
C LYS A 290 -4.52 5.68 22.73
N PRO A 291 -5.63 5.02 22.34
CA PRO A 291 -6.47 5.51 21.25
C PRO A 291 -7.10 6.87 21.62
N ILE A 292 -7.10 7.79 20.66
CA ILE A 292 -7.57 9.18 20.83
C ILE A 292 -8.58 9.60 19.75
N TYR A 293 -9.44 8.68 19.33
CA TYR A 293 -10.40 8.96 18.24
C TYR A 293 -11.38 10.09 18.54
N THR A 294 -11.70 10.32 19.82
CA THR A 294 -12.73 11.30 20.23
C THR A 294 -12.22 12.73 20.47
N ILE A 295 -10.96 13.03 20.14
CA ILE A 295 -10.42 14.40 20.22
C ILE A 295 -11.05 15.30 19.15
N GLU A 296 -11.11 16.60 19.42
CA GLU A 296 -11.79 17.57 18.54
C GLU A 296 -11.16 17.60 17.14
N GLU A 297 -9.84 17.48 17.03
CA GLU A 297 -9.14 17.46 15.75
C GLU A 297 -9.63 16.31 14.84
N ASN A 298 -9.91 15.15 15.39
CA ASN A 298 -10.47 14.03 14.65
C ASN A 298 -11.92 14.28 14.23
N VAL A 299 -12.71 14.89 15.11
CA VAL A 299 -14.11 15.28 14.81
C VAL A 299 -14.14 16.30 13.66
N GLU A 300 -13.27 17.33 13.71
CA GLU A 300 -13.16 18.34 12.64
C GLU A 300 -12.72 17.72 11.31
N GLY A 301 -11.75 16.80 11.31
CA GLY A 301 -11.35 16.06 10.11
C GLY A 301 -12.50 15.28 9.50
N MET A 302 -13.33 14.61 10.31
CA MET A 302 -14.50 13.89 9.84
C MET A 302 -15.61 14.84 9.37
N ARG A 303 -15.82 15.99 10.00
CA ARG A 303 -16.76 17.02 9.51
C ARG A 303 -16.35 17.53 8.14
N TYR A 304 -15.06 17.80 7.94
CA TYR A 304 -14.53 18.22 6.65
C TYR A 304 -14.75 17.14 5.57
N MET A 305 -14.43 15.89 5.88
CA MET A 305 -14.66 14.75 5.00
C MET A 305 -16.14 14.63 4.60
N MET A 306 -17.04 14.69 5.58
CA MET A 306 -18.49 14.58 5.31
C MET A 306 -19.05 15.79 4.54
N GLU A 307 -18.45 16.96 4.68
CA GLU A 307 -18.78 18.14 3.85
C GLU A 307 -18.39 17.91 2.39
N LEU A 308 -17.16 17.38 2.12
CA LEU A 308 -16.72 17.01 0.77
C LEU A 308 -17.67 16.01 0.11
N GLY A 309 -18.23 15.09 0.88
CA GLY A 309 -19.19 14.10 0.39
C GLY A 309 -20.45 14.67 -0.26
N LYS A 310 -20.81 15.93 0.03
CA LYS A 310 -21.94 16.60 -0.61
C LYS A 310 -21.68 16.93 -2.08
N TYR A 311 -20.43 16.96 -2.47
CA TYR A 311 -19.94 17.33 -3.81
C TYR A 311 -19.41 16.14 -4.60
N MET A 312 -19.67 14.93 -4.12
CA MET A 312 -19.32 13.64 -4.75
C MET A 312 -20.54 12.99 -5.41
N ASP A 313 -20.28 11.99 -6.24
CA ASP A 313 -21.33 11.12 -6.77
C ASP A 313 -22.01 10.36 -5.62
N PRO A 314 -23.34 10.26 -5.58
CA PRO A 314 -24.06 9.51 -4.54
C PRO A 314 -23.65 8.04 -4.41
N GLY A 315 -23.10 7.44 -5.47
CA GLY A 315 -22.59 6.07 -5.47
C GLY A 315 -21.23 5.86 -4.80
N VAL A 316 -20.59 6.93 -4.31
CA VAL A 316 -19.23 6.91 -3.73
C VAL A 316 -19.07 5.89 -2.60
N THR A 317 -20.12 5.60 -1.84
CA THR A 317 -20.12 4.60 -0.76
C THR A 317 -19.98 3.15 -1.23
N GLY A 318 -20.01 2.93 -2.54
CA GLY A 318 -19.73 1.66 -3.20
C GLY A 318 -18.33 1.59 -3.84
N TRP A 319 -17.58 2.68 -3.86
CA TRP A 319 -16.30 2.78 -4.56
C TRP A 319 -15.11 2.57 -3.64
N ASP A 320 -14.22 1.65 -4.03
CA ASP A 320 -12.86 1.51 -3.51
C ASP A 320 -11.88 2.38 -4.33
N TRP A 321 -10.57 2.17 -4.15
CA TRP A 321 -9.55 2.91 -4.90
C TRP A 321 -9.70 2.77 -6.43
N GLY A 322 -10.05 1.58 -6.94
CA GLY A 322 -10.30 1.38 -8.37
C GLY A 322 -11.51 2.19 -8.85
N GLY A 323 -12.63 2.16 -8.11
CA GLY A 323 -13.85 2.87 -8.46
C GLY A 323 -13.67 4.39 -8.55
N GLN A 324 -12.92 5.00 -7.61
CA GLN A 324 -12.64 6.44 -7.70
C GLN A 324 -11.71 6.79 -8.86
N GLY A 325 -10.65 5.99 -9.07
CA GLY A 325 -9.71 6.18 -10.18
C GLY A 325 -10.40 6.09 -11.53
N ASP A 326 -11.30 5.11 -11.70
CA ASP A 326 -12.10 4.95 -12.91
C ASP A 326 -13.05 6.14 -13.11
N ALA A 327 -13.73 6.60 -12.07
CA ALA A 327 -14.61 7.76 -12.16
C ALA A 327 -13.86 9.01 -12.64
N PHE A 328 -12.67 9.29 -12.11
CA PHE A 328 -11.85 10.41 -12.54
C PHE A 328 -11.30 10.22 -13.96
N THR A 329 -10.83 9.03 -14.32
CA THR A 329 -10.40 8.66 -15.68
C THR A 329 -11.50 8.88 -16.72
N GLN A 330 -12.78 8.64 -16.35
CA GLN A 330 -13.93 8.90 -17.19
C GLN A 330 -14.41 10.36 -17.17
N GLY A 331 -13.68 11.28 -16.49
CA GLY A 331 -13.99 12.71 -16.44
C GLY A 331 -15.16 13.07 -15.55
N LYS A 332 -15.53 12.25 -14.57
CA LYS A 332 -16.69 12.46 -13.71
C LYS A 332 -16.43 13.34 -12.49
N ALA A 333 -15.22 13.82 -12.29
CA ALA A 333 -14.87 14.77 -11.22
C ALA A 333 -13.82 15.78 -11.67
N GLY A 334 -13.77 16.95 -11.01
CA GLY A 334 -12.89 18.04 -11.39
C GLY A 334 -11.56 18.08 -10.64
N ILE A 335 -11.54 17.66 -9.38
CA ILE A 335 -10.34 17.65 -8.54
C ILE A 335 -10.45 16.56 -7.47
N PHE A 336 -9.35 15.93 -7.10
CA PHE A 336 -9.34 15.02 -5.95
C PHE A 336 -7.93 14.84 -5.37
N ILE A 337 -7.86 14.38 -4.13
CA ILE A 337 -6.64 13.96 -3.46
C ILE A 337 -6.71 12.44 -3.35
N SER A 338 -5.77 11.75 -3.97
CA SER A 338 -5.74 10.30 -4.03
C SER A 338 -4.40 9.75 -4.50
N TRP A 339 -4.36 8.44 -4.76
CA TRP A 339 -3.20 7.68 -5.17
C TRP A 339 -2.60 8.19 -6.47
N GLY A 340 -1.36 8.69 -6.42
CA GLY A 340 -0.63 9.19 -7.58
C GLY A 340 -0.42 8.13 -8.67
N GLU A 341 -0.50 6.85 -8.32
CA GLU A 341 -0.39 5.73 -9.25
C GLU A 341 -1.49 5.66 -10.33
N PHE A 342 -2.61 6.38 -10.13
CA PHE A 342 -3.63 6.50 -11.17
C PHE A 342 -3.19 7.40 -12.33
N PHE A 343 -2.23 8.29 -12.08
CA PHE A 343 -1.86 9.36 -13.02
C PHE A 343 -1.46 8.85 -14.41
N PRO A 344 -0.65 7.78 -14.57
CA PRO A 344 -0.32 7.25 -15.89
C PRO A 344 -1.56 6.84 -16.71
N GLY A 345 -2.62 6.42 -16.02
CA GLY A 345 -3.88 6.04 -16.65
C GLY A 345 -4.66 7.21 -17.22
N PHE A 346 -4.49 8.43 -16.71
CA PHE A 346 -5.19 9.61 -17.22
C PHE A 346 -4.68 10.04 -18.60
N ASP A 347 -3.42 9.79 -18.89
CA ASP A 347 -2.80 10.11 -20.18
C ASP A 347 -2.80 8.92 -21.18
N ASP A 348 -3.52 7.84 -20.87
CA ASP A 348 -3.69 6.69 -21.77
C ASP A 348 -4.97 6.83 -22.61
N PRO A 349 -4.87 7.12 -23.94
CA PRO A 349 -6.03 7.33 -24.78
C PRO A 349 -6.88 6.07 -25.01
N SER A 350 -6.36 4.89 -24.66
CA SER A 350 -7.12 3.63 -24.80
C SER A 350 -8.22 3.48 -23.75
N ARG A 351 -8.13 4.21 -22.61
CA ARG A 351 -9.05 4.09 -21.48
C ARG A 351 -9.55 5.41 -20.89
N SER A 352 -8.85 6.52 -21.15
CA SER A 352 -9.10 7.82 -20.52
C SER A 352 -9.87 8.77 -21.43
N LYS A 353 -10.80 9.52 -20.83
CA LYS A 353 -11.50 10.66 -21.45
C LYS A 353 -10.85 12.00 -21.08
N VAL A 354 -9.79 12.00 -20.28
CA VAL A 354 -9.15 13.21 -19.75
C VAL A 354 -7.67 13.31 -20.15
N VAL A 355 -7.29 12.69 -21.26
CA VAL A 355 -5.91 12.70 -21.78
C VAL A 355 -5.41 14.13 -21.95
N GLY A 356 -4.29 14.47 -21.29
CA GLY A 356 -3.66 15.77 -21.31
C GLY A 356 -4.44 16.88 -20.57
N LEU A 357 -5.56 16.56 -19.92
CA LEU A 357 -6.39 17.52 -19.19
C LEU A 357 -6.13 17.53 -17.69
N VAL A 358 -5.42 16.51 -17.17
CA VAL A 358 -5.14 16.37 -15.74
C VAL A 358 -3.73 16.81 -15.43
N GLU A 359 -3.59 17.60 -14.37
CA GLU A 359 -2.29 18.00 -13.81
C GLU A 359 -2.16 17.51 -12.37
N PRO A 360 -0.95 17.08 -11.95
CA PRO A 360 -0.64 16.76 -10.57
C PRO A 360 -0.24 18.02 -9.81
N ALA A 361 -0.57 18.07 -8.52
CA ALA A 361 -0.12 19.15 -7.62
C ALA A 361 0.13 18.61 -6.21
N ASP A 362 0.88 19.38 -5.42
CA ASP A 362 1.03 19.11 -3.99
C ASP A 362 -0.33 19.16 -3.31
N CYS A 363 -0.56 18.30 -2.34
CA CYS A 363 -1.76 18.39 -1.50
C CYS A 363 -1.84 19.76 -0.83
N PRO A 364 -3.05 20.30 -0.58
CA PRO A 364 -3.21 21.52 0.20
C PRO A 364 -2.54 21.41 1.56
N LYS A 365 -2.05 22.52 2.09
CA LYS A 365 -1.43 22.55 3.41
C LYS A 365 -2.46 22.18 4.48
N GLU A 366 -2.07 21.32 5.39
CA GLU A 366 -2.84 20.89 6.55
C GLU A 366 -3.23 22.11 7.41
N ILE A 367 -4.42 22.10 8.00
CA ILE A 367 -4.86 23.12 8.97
C ILE A 367 -3.97 23.08 10.19
N LYS A 368 -3.69 21.86 10.66
CA LYS A 368 -2.79 21.56 11.77
C LYS A 368 -2.17 20.21 11.51
N LEU A 369 -0.93 20.02 11.87
CA LEU A 369 -0.24 18.74 11.81
C LEU A 369 0.21 18.34 13.21
N ARG A 370 -0.15 17.14 13.64
CA ARG A 370 0.34 16.58 14.91
C ARG A 370 1.77 16.07 14.72
N PRO A 371 2.73 16.46 15.56
CA PRO A 371 4.09 15.93 15.50
C PRO A 371 4.14 14.42 15.74
N ARG A 372 5.01 13.72 15.02
CA ARG A 372 5.19 12.26 15.12
C ARG A 372 5.47 11.79 16.53
N GLU A 373 6.27 12.55 17.30
CA GLU A 373 6.62 12.23 18.70
C GLU A 373 5.43 12.30 19.67
N GLN A 374 4.30 12.85 19.23
CA GLN A 374 3.03 12.85 19.96
C GLN A 374 2.09 11.71 19.55
N CYS A 375 2.55 10.83 18.65
CA CYS A 375 1.77 9.71 18.13
C CYS A 375 2.41 8.38 18.53
N GLY A 376 1.57 7.39 18.79
CA GLY A 376 1.99 6.03 19.15
C GLY A 376 2.23 5.15 17.93
N TYR A 377 2.97 4.07 18.14
CA TYR A 377 3.20 3.01 17.15
C TYR A 377 3.80 3.48 15.83
N ASP A 378 4.75 4.42 15.87
CA ASP A 378 5.41 5.00 14.70
C ASP A 378 4.46 5.74 13.73
N GLU A 379 3.20 6.00 14.12
CA GLU A 379 2.27 6.80 13.33
C GLU A 379 2.88 8.16 12.98
N THR A 380 2.81 8.53 11.71
CA THR A 380 3.30 9.82 11.21
C THR A 380 2.17 10.51 10.48
N PRO A 381 1.50 11.51 11.09
CA PRO A 381 0.46 12.27 10.41
C PRO A 381 0.98 13.04 9.20
N GLY A 382 0.21 13.05 8.12
CA GLY A 382 0.47 13.78 6.88
C GLY A 382 -0.65 13.57 5.88
N ILE A 383 -1.07 14.64 5.18
CA ILE A 383 -2.17 14.58 4.20
C ILE A 383 -1.86 13.60 3.05
N SER A 384 -0.59 13.46 2.70
CA SER A 384 -0.15 12.51 1.68
C SER A 384 -0.07 11.10 2.29
N HIS A 385 -1.25 10.52 2.56
CA HIS A 385 -1.35 9.13 3.04
C HIS A 385 -0.62 8.20 2.09
N GLN A 386 0.21 7.32 2.62
CA GLN A 386 0.92 6.32 1.83
C GLN A 386 0.34 4.92 2.05
N GLY A 387 0.27 4.13 0.99
CA GLY A 387 -0.08 2.71 0.97
C GLY A 387 1.11 1.84 0.54
N GLY A 388 2.33 2.27 0.87
CA GLY A 388 3.56 1.65 0.38
C GLY A 388 3.81 0.28 0.98
N SER A 389 4.62 -0.49 0.26
CA SER A 389 4.93 -1.87 0.59
C SER A 389 6.38 -2.20 0.33
N CYS A 390 6.89 -3.17 1.07
CA CYS A 390 8.21 -3.76 0.84
C CYS A 390 8.10 -5.19 0.34
N LEU A 391 9.15 -5.66 -0.33
CA LEU A 391 9.38 -7.09 -0.53
C LEU A 391 10.28 -7.60 0.59
N ALA A 392 9.82 -8.60 1.32
CA ALA A 392 10.53 -9.19 2.44
C ALA A 392 10.80 -10.69 2.19
N ILE A 393 11.99 -11.15 2.57
CA ILE A 393 12.31 -12.58 2.52
C ILE A 393 11.85 -13.23 3.81
N SER A 394 10.98 -14.22 3.69
CA SER A 394 10.50 -14.99 4.83
C SER A 394 11.65 -15.72 5.50
N LYS A 395 11.71 -15.68 6.82
CA LYS A 395 12.71 -16.51 7.53
C LYS A 395 12.42 -18.01 7.45
N TYR A 396 11.24 -18.37 6.95
CA TYR A 396 10.83 -19.75 6.67
C TYR A 396 10.99 -20.12 5.20
N ALA A 397 11.59 -19.22 4.40
CA ALA A 397 11.81 -19.42 2.97
C ALA A 397 12.55 -20.73 2.69
N PRO A 398 12.09 -21.54 1.73
CA PRO A 398 12.83 -22.72 1.28
C PRO A 398 14.20 -22.39 0.68
N ASN A 399 14.32 -21.24 -0.02
CA ASN A 399 15.48 -20.87 -0.83
C ASN A 399 15.88 -19.39 -0.62
N PRO A 400 16.26 -18.95 0.60
CA PRO A 400 16.45 -17.54 0.93
C PRO A 400 17.59 -16.87 0.13
N ASP A 401 18.65 -17.58 -0.22
CA ASP A 401 19.77 -17.01 -0.98
C ASP A 401 19.39 -16.75 -2.44
N ALA A 402 18.69 -17.68 -3.09
CA ALA A 402 18.17 -17.47 -4.44
C ALA A 402 17.11 -16.33 -4.46
N ALA A 403 16.29 -16.24 -3.41
CA ALA A 403 15.34 -15.16 -3.22
C ALA A 403 16.03 -13.80 -3.05
N TRP A 404 17.18 -13.76 -2.33
CA TRP A 404 17.95 -12.53 -2.16
C TRP A 404 18.58 -12.04 -3.47
N ILE A 405 19.13 -12.94 -4.28
CA ILE A 405 19.64 -12.59 -5.62
C ILE A 405 18.52 -11.99 -6.47
N PHE A 406 17.33 -12.62 -6.47
CA PHE A 406 16.17 -12.10 -7.17
C PHE A 406 15.75 -10.72 -6.68
N LEU A 407 15.65 -10.55 -5.36
CA LEU A 407 15.18 -9.30 -4.76
C LEU A 407 16.12 -8.13 -5.08
N GLN A 408 17.44 -8.34 -5.02
CA GLN A 408 18.41 -7.33 -5.43
C GLN A 408 18.26 -6.96 -6.92
N TRP A 409 18.11 -7.94 -7.79
CA TRP A 409 17.86 -7.69 -9.21
C TRP A 409 16.56 -6.91 -9.42
N ALA A 410 15.46 -7.36 -8.82
CA ALA A 410 14.12 -6.79 -8.98
C ALA A 410 14.01 -5.33 -8.47
N THR A 411 14.85 -4.95 -7.52
CA THR A 411 14.88 -3.61 -6.92
C THR A 411 16.15 -2.82 -7.23
N SER A 412 16.99 -3.29 -8.19
CA SER A 412 18.17 -2.57 -8.67
C SER A 412 17.80 -1.25 -9.33
N ALA A 413 18.71 -0.27 -9.30
CA ALA A 413 18.47 1.06 -9.88
C ALA A 413 18.13 0.99 -11.37
N ASP A 414 18.83 0.15 -12.15
CA ASP A 414 18.56 -0.02 -13.57
C ASP A 414 17.18 -0.62 -13.85
N LEU A 415 16.84 -1.71 -13.16
CA LEU A 415 15.56 -2.40 -13.40
C LEU A 415 14.37 -1.52 -13.00
N THR A 416 14.46 -0.87 -11.82
CA THR A 416 13.39 0.03 -11.36
C THR A 416 13.26 1.25 -12.27
N ALA A 417 14.36 1.84 -12.80
CA ALA A 417 14.28 2.91 -13.78
C ALA A 417 13.56 2.47 -15.06
N ARG A 418 13.84 1.26 -15.57
CA ARG A 418 13.14 0.71 -16.74
C ARG A 418 11.67 0.46 -16.49
N ALA A 419 11.32 0.01 -15.28
CA ALA A 419 9.93 -0.16 -14.88
C ALA A 419 9.21 1.20 -14.73
N ASN A 420 9.84 2.17 -14.06
CA ASN A 420 9.30 3.52 -13.92
C ASN A 420 9.08 4.21 -15.27
N ALA A 421 10.00 4.02 -16.24
CA ALA A 421 9.85 4.54 -17.59
C ALA A 421 8.68 3.92 -18.38
N GLN A 422 8.10 2.84 -17.90
CA GLN A 422 6.87 2.22 -18.44
C GLN A 422 5.61 2.64 -17.66
N GLY A 423 5.72 3.60 -16.74
CA GLY A 423 4.62 4.04 -15.89
C GLY A 423 4.31 3.06 -14.75
N ALA A 424 5.26 2.19 -14.40
CA ALA A 424 5.13 1.29 -13.27
C ALA A 424 5.61 2.01 -12.00
N ASN A 425 4.68 2.64 -11.33
CA ASN A 425 4.85 3.31 -10.04
C ASN A 425 5.90 4.44 -9.99
N VAL A 426 5.90 5.15 -8.88
CA VAL A 426 6.83 6.22 -8.56
C VAL A 426 8.20 5.64 -8.19
N PRO A 427 9.31 6.32 -8.51
CA PRO A 427 10.63 5.83 -8.13
C PRO A 427 10.80 5.67 -6.62
N ILE A 428 11.26 4.50 -6.21
CA ILE A 428 11.65 4.18 -4.83
C ILE A 428 13.10 4.55 -4.54
N ARG A 429 13.89 4.85 -5.59
CA ARG A 429 15.30 5.21 -5.54
C ARG A 429 15.52 6.66 -5.98
N ALA A 430 16.41 7.35 -5.29
CA ALA A 430 16.72 8.75 -5.59
C ALA A 430 17.30 8.94 -7.00
N SER A 431 18.19 8.03 -7.44
CA SER A 431 18.81 8.07 -8.77
C SER A 431 17.80 7.97 -9.92
N ASN A 432 16.67 7.29 -9.72
CA ASN A 432 15.69 7.08 -10.78
C ASN A 432 14.92 8.35 -11.16
N TYR A 433 14.82 9.33 -10.27
CA TYR A 433 14.19 10.61 -10.59
C TYR A 433 14.96 11.45 -11.64
N THR A 434 16.24 11.16 -11.80
CA THR A 434 17.11 11.82 -12.79
C THR A 434 17.51 10.91 -13.95
N ASP A 435 17.01 9.67 -13.99
CA ASP A 435 17.29 8.74 -15.07
C ASP A 435 16.70 9.25 -16.40
N PRO A 436 17.50 9.35 -17.49
CA PRO A 436 17.03 9.86 -18.78
C PRO A 436 15.82 9.10 -19.35
N ARG A 437 15.69 7.80 -19.07
CA ARG A 437 14.56 6.98 -19.54
C ARG A 437 13.26 7.40 -18.85
N VAL A 438 13.33 7.70 -17.56
CA VAL A 438 12.20 8.19 -16.76
C VAL A 438 11.81 9.60 -17.20
N LEU A 439 12.80 10.49 -17.37
CA LEU A 439 12.59 11.89 -17.80
C LEU A 439 12.03 11.97 -19.23
N ALA A 440 12.35 11.03 -20.11
CA ALA A 440 11.83 11.00 -21.48
C ALA A 440 10.29 10.87 -21.54
N ASN A 441 9.67 10.33 -20.51
CA ASN A 441 8.21 10.16 -20.39
C ASN A 441 7.53 11.23 -19.53
N ASN A 442 8.24 12.30 -19.16
CA ASN A 442 7.66 13.48 -18.51
C ASN A 442 6.88 14.34 -19.53
N LYS A 443 5.87 13.75 -20.14
CA LYS A 443 4.97 14.33 -21.15
C LYS A 443 3.66 13.55 -21.21
N VAL A 444 2.67 14.05 -21.93
CA VAL A 444 1.38 13.37 -22.15
C VAL A 444 1.59 12.17 -23.07
N VAL A 445 1.74 11.01 -22.49
CA VAL A 445 1.89 9.70 -23.17
C VAL A 445 1.35 8.59 -22.26
N PRO A 446 0.95 7.42 -22.79
CA PRO A 446 0.73 6.25 -21.95
C PRO A 446 1.99 5.94 -21.12
N GLY A 447 1.82 5.67 -19.83
CA GLY A 447 2.96 5.48 -18.92
C GLY A 447 3.70 6.77 -18.56
N THR A 448 3.02 7.91 -18.60
CA THR A 448 3.58 9.24 -18.23
C THR A 448 4.21 9.25 -16.84
N THR A 449 5.29 10.01 -16.69
CA THR A 449 5.97 10.26 -15.40
C THR A 449 5.76 11.68 -14.88
N ARG A 450 4.81 12.44 -15.43
CA ARG A 450 4.58 13.87 -15.09
C ARG A 450 4.29 14.14 -13.62
N HIS A 451 3.81 13.14 -12.88
CA HIS A 451 3.49 13.24 -11.45
C HIS A 451 4.68 12.94 -10.52
N PHE A 452 5.82 12.44 -11.03
CA PHE A 452 6.91 11.94 -10.19
C PHE A 452 7.52 13.01 -9.27
N GLU A 453 7.74 14.23 -9.78
CA GLU A 453 8.28 15.31 -8.96
C GLU A 453 7.35 15.74 -7.82
N VAL A 454 6.04 15.76 -8.08
CA VAL A 454 5.01 16.02 -7.03
C VAL A 454 5.02 14.90 -6.00
N THR A 455 5.08 13.66 -6.45
CA THR A 455 5.10 12.49 -5.57
C THR A 455 6.38 12.45 -4.74
N LYS A 456 7.54 12.78 -5.32
CA LYS A 456 8.80 12.90 -4.58
C LYS A 456 8.68 13.91 -3.42
N ARG A 457 8.17 15.10 -3.72
CA ARG A 457 7.96 16.12 -2.67
C ARG A 457 6.98 15.65 -1.60
N ALA A 458 5.91 14.93 -1.99
CA ALA A 458 4.97 14.35 -1.03
C ALA A 458 5.67 13.35 -0.10
N ILE A 459 6.50 12.44 -0.64
CA ILE A 459 7.29 11.47 0.15
C ILE A 459 8.24 12.19 1.11
N GLU A 460 8.96 13.19 0.62
CA GLU A 460 10.00 13.89 1.39
C GLU A 460 9.44 14.80 2.49
N THR A 461 8.23 15.37 2.31
CA THR A 461 7.76 16.48 3.16
C THR A 461 6.41 16.29 3.82
N ARG A 462 5.54 15.39 3.32
CA ARG A 462 4.12 15.30 3.74
C ARG A 462 3.59 13.88 3.86
N MET A 463 4.45 12.89 3.73
CA MET A 463 4.04 11.48 3.78
C MET A 463 3.46 11.12 5.14
N GLY A 464 2.20 10.70 5.14
CA GLY A 464 1.53 10.14 6.29
C GLY A 464 1.65 8.62 6.32
N THR A 465 1.95 8.08 7.50
CA THR A 465 2.13 6.64 7.73
C THR A 465 1.24 6.18 8.87
N GLU A 466 0.43 5.16 8.62
CA GLU A 466 -0.46 4.57 9.62
C GLU A 466 0.32 3.87 10.76
N PRO A 467 -0.32 3.61 11.92
CA PRO A 467 0.33 2.95 13.05
C PRO A 467 0.90 1.58 12.70
N HIS A 468 2.16 1.33 13.04
CA HIS A 468 2.80 0.00 12.91
C HIS A 468 2.44 -0.96 14.06
N LEU A 469 1.28 -0.79 14.67
CA LEU A 469 0.76 -1.72 15.67
C LEU A 469 0.56 -3.11 15.05
N PRO A 470 1.03 -4.22 15.67
CA PRO A 470 0.91 -5.58 15.10
C PRO A 470 -0.52 -5.99 14.69
N GLN A 471 -1.53 -5.39 15.31
CA GLN A 471 -2.95 -5.66 15.05
C GLN A 471 -3.62 -4.58 14.19
N TRP A 472 -2.83 -3.64 13.65
CA TRP A 472 -3.39 -2.49 12.93
C TRP A 472 -4.27 -2.90 11.76
N ALA A 473 -3.84 -3.86 10.94
CA ALA A 473 -4.64 -4.35 9.82
C ALA A 473 -6.05 -4.80 10.23
N ALA A 474 -6.18 -5.48 11.38
CA ALA A 474 -7.48 -5.91 11.88
C ALA A 474 -8.31 -4.73 12.42
N LEU A 475 -7.69 -3.78 13.13
CA LEU A 475 -8.38 -2.58 13.61
C LEU A 475 -8.85 -1.71 12.46
N ALA A 476 -8.00 -1.47 11.47
CA ALA A 476 -8.30 -0.65 10.31
C ALA A 476 -9.47 -1.21 9.48
N ASN A 477 -9.46 -2.53 9.20
CA ASN A 477 -10.47 -3.18 8.37
C ASN A 477 -11.76 -3.51 9.15
N ASP A 478 -11.63 -4.16 10.31
CA ASP A 478 -12.78 -4.79 11.00
C ASP A 478 -13.46 -3.84 11.99
N VAL A 479 -12.79 -2.74 12.36
CA VAL A 479 -13.34 -1.73 13.26
C VAL A 479 -13.53 -0.41 12.53
N ASN A 480 -12.45 0.23 12.12
CA ASN A 480 -12.50 1.60 11.61
C ASN A 480 -13.30 1.70 10.31
N ALA A 481 -12.94 0.92 9.27
CA ALA A 481 -13.63 0.96 7.98
C ALA A 481 -15.13 0.60 8.10
N VAL A 482 -15.48 -0.25 9.06
CA VAL A 482 -16.89 -0.62 9.32
C VAL A 482 -17.65 0.54 9.97
N GLU A 483 -17.06 1.20 10.99
CA GLU A 483 -17.72 2.31 11.66
C GLU A 483 -17.76 3.56 10.78
N TYR A 484 -16.68 3.90 10.07
CA TYR A 484 -16.70 4.97 9.06
C TYR A 484 -17.74 4.71 7.96
N GLY A 485 -17.95 3.44 7.57
CA GLY A 485 -19.00 3.06 6.63
C GLY A 485 -20.41 3.41 7.11
N LYS A 486 -20.67 3.30 8.43
CA LYS A 486 -21.96 3.74 9.00
C LYS A 486 -22.09 5.27 9.00
N MET A 487 -21.01 5.99 9.22
CA MET A 487 -20.96 7.46 9.15
C MET A 487 -21.23 7.94 7.72
N THR A 488 -20.50 7.43 6.73
CA THR A 488 -20.64 7.85 5.33
C THR A 488 -22.00 7.49 4.74
N THR A 489 -22.65 6.43 5.22
CA THR A 489 -24.03 6.05 4.86
C THR A 489 -25.09 6.70 5.76
N LYS A 490 -24.70 7.63 6.64
CA LYS A 490 -25.60 8.38 7.55
C LYS A 490 -26.40 7.50 8.51
N GLN A 491 -25.90 6.32 8.85
CA GLN A 491 -26.48 5.43 9.85
C GLN A 491 -26.06 5.82 11.28
N GLN A 492 -24.99 6.61 11.39
CA GLN A 492 -24.39 6.98 12.68
C GLN A 492 -23.82 8.42 12.58
N SER A 493 -23.86 9.17 13.68
CA SER A 493 -23.22 10.50 13.77
C SER A 493 -21.68 10.39 13.75
N ILE A 494 -20.98 11.49 13.51
CA ILE A 494 -19.52 11.55 13.58
C ILE A 494 -19.07 11.18 14.99
N GLU A 495 -19.65 11.81 15.99
CA GLU A 495 -19.30 11.63 17.41
C GLU A 495 -19.52 10.17 17.86
N ASP A 496 -20.67 9.57 17.51
CA ASP A 496 -20.97 8.17 17.85
C ASP A 496 -20.03 7.20 17.10
N THR A 497 -19.66 7.52 15.87
CA THR A 497 -18.70 6.73 15.07
C THR A 497 -17.33 6.70 15.74
N LEU A 498 -16.78 7.89 16.04
CA LEU A 498 -15.46 8.00 16.67
C LEU A 498 -15.44 7.38 18.06
N LYS A 499 -16.52 7.55 18.83
CA LYS A 499 -16.70 6.89 20.13
C LYS A 499 -16.74 5.38 20.00
N ALA A 500 -17.47 4.85 19.03
CA ALA A 500 -17.55 3.41 18.80
C ALA A 500 -16.19 2.81 18.38
N ILE A 501 -15.42 3.53 17.56
CA ILE A 501 -14.05 3.14 17.20
C ILE A 501 -13.15 3.16 18.44
N GLN A 502 -13.19 4.24 19.23
CA GLN A 502 -12.43 4.39 20.48
C GLN A 502 -12.65 3.19 21.40
N GLU A 503 -13.91 2.92 21.77
CA GLU A 503 -14.28 1.84 22.70
C GLU A 503 -13.87 0.45 22.19
N LYS A 504 -14.05 0.20 20.90
CA LYS A 504 -13.67 -1.09 20.29
C LYS A 504 -12.16 -1.28 20.23
N THR A 505 -11.42 -0.21 19.94
CA THR A 505 -9.95 -0.22 19.93
C THR A 505 -9.40 -0.42 21.34
N GLU A 506 -9.92 0.30 22.34
CA GLU A 506 -9.54 0.10 23.75
C GLU A 506 -9.77 -1.34 24.21
N LYS A 507 -10.93 -1.90 23.90
CA LYS A 507 -11.24 -3.29 24.22
C LYS A 507 -10.31 -4.29 23.53
N ALA A 508 -9.96 -4.04 22.27
CA ALA A 508 -9.02 -4.87 21.53
C ALA A 508 -7.62 -4.81 22.16
N LEU A 509 -7.12 -3.60 22.48
CA LEU A 509 -5.82 -3.41 23.13
C LEU A 509 -5.78 -4.04 24.54
N GLN A 510 -6.85 -3.92 25.33
CA GLN A 510 -6.94 -4.58 26.63
C GLN A 510 -6.81 -6.10 26.49
N ALA A 511 -7.57 -6.71 25.59
CA ALA A 511 -7.49 -8.15 25.34
C ALA A 511 -6.08 -8.57 24.89
N MET A 512 -5.40 -7.75 24.08
CA MET A 512 -4.02 -8.00 23.65
C MET A 512 -3.03 -7.96 24.82
N ARG A 513 -3.20 -7.03 25.77
CA ARG A 513 -2.36 -6.95 27.00
C ARG A 513 -2.59 -8.18 27.89
N GLU A 514 -3.83 -8.58 28.09
CA GLU A 514 -4.18 -9.78 28.88
C GLU A 514 -3.55 -11.07 28.30
N TYR A 515 -3.38 -11.13 26.97
CA TYR A 515 -2.72 -12.24 26.29
C TYR A 515 -1.23 -12.02 26.03
N GLY A 516 -0.62 -10.96 26.56
CA GLY A 516 0.81 -10.66 26.42
C GLY A 516 1.25 -10.27 24.99
N VAL A 517 0.32 -9.77 24.17
CA VAL A 517 0.53 -9.45 22.76
C VAL A 517 1.04 -8.01 22.56
N VAL A 518 0.67 -7.10 23.44
CA VAL A 518 1.11 -5.69 23.45
C VAL A 518 1.69 -5.35 24.82
N ALA A 519 2.82 -4.62 24.84
CA ALA A 519 3.47 -4.19 26.08
C ALA A 519 2.71 -3.02 26.71
#